data_19c7a9c4481c6ce6a4795ac4541a27ca
#
_entry.id   19c7a9c4481c6ce6a4795ac4541a27ca
#
_cell.length_a   1.000
_cell.length_b   1.000
_cell.length_c   1.000
_cell.angle_alpha   90.00
_cell.angle_beta   90.00
_cell.angle_gamma   90.00
#
_symmetry.space_group_name_H-M   'P 1'
#
loop_
_entity.id
_entity.type
_entity.pdbx_description
1 polymer ?
#
loop_
_entity_poly.entity_id
_entity_poly.type
_entity_poly.pdbx_seq_one_letter_code
_entity_poly.pdbx_strand_id
1 'polypeptide(L)'
;YNIMAQGKVDEPVFAFYLNRKAGGDGELIIGGTDPAHYTGDFTYVPLTNKTYWEFTMDSLSIGSDAYCSGGCHAIADSGTSLLAGPSDVVKELNKKIGAVGVFEGQCDQAIDQAGDKIIDQVLNKIDAKTICTGIGLCKNTVECLGCEGLVNIVKSEASKNSSREKVLDEMKKVCKLLPSPNGEATVDCSKLSSMPNVDIVLAGKTFTLTPEQYVLEVGTAGEQECISGFIGLDVPPPNGPLWILGDVFMGAYYTVFDYGNSRVGFAEAA
;
A
#
# COMPACT_ATOMS: atom_id res chain seq x y z
N TYR A 1 -6.20 -24.59 20.48
CA TYR A 1 -6.76 -25.14 21.74
C TYR A 1 -6.36 -26.61 21.95
N ASN A 2 -6.57 -27.47 20.95
CA ASN A 2 -6.35 -28.91 21.09
C ASN A 2 -4.88 -29.30 21.35
N ILE A 3 -3.92 -28.61 20.73
CA ILE A 3 -2.48 -28.86 20.93
C ILE A 3 -2.08 -28.59 22.38
N MET A 4 -2.56 -27.48 22.94
CA MET A 4 -2.31 -27.11 24.34
C MET A 4 -2.98 -28.09 25.31
N ALA A 5 -4.25 -28.44 25.06
CA ALA A 5 -4.99 -29.40 25.89
C ALA A 5 -4.35 -30.79 25.89
N GLN A 6 -3.61 -31.14 24.86
CA GLN A 6 -2.86 -32.41 24.74
C GLN A 6 -1.44 -32.35 25.34
N GLY A 7 -1.02 -31.20 25.88
CA GLY A 7 0.34 -31.02 26.43
C GLY A 7 1.44 -31.17 25.36
N LYS A 8 1.17 -30.77 24.11
CA LYS A 8 2.11 -30.90 22.98
C LYS A 8 2.99 -29.66 22.78
N VAL A 9 2.77 -28.61 23.54
CA VAL A 9 3.54 -27.36 23.49
C VAL A 9 3.84 -26.90 24.91
N ASP A 10 5.02 -26.30 25.08
CA ASP A 10 5.50 -25.84 26.38
C ASP A 10 4.80 -24.55 26.81
N GLU A 11 4.56 -23.65 25.88
CA GLU A 11 3.89 -22.37 26.12
C GLU A 11 2.69 -22.17 25.18
N PRO A 12 1.64 -21.46 25.65
CA PRO A 12 0.45 -21.17 24.85
C PRO A 12 0.69 -19.98 23.90
N VAL A 13 1.77 -20.06 23.12
CA VAL A 13 2.18 -19.05 22.16
C VAL A 13 2.44 -19.66 20.78
N PHE A 14 2.37 -18.84 19.75
CA PHE A 14 2.94 -19.13 18.45
C PHE A 14 3.57 -17.85 17.88
N ALA A 15 4.54 -17.99 17.00
CA ALA A 15 5.27 -16.87 16.46
C ALA A 15 5.52 -17.02 14.96
N PHE A 16 5.59 -15.89 14.28
CA PHE A 16 5.94 -15.81 12.88
C PHE A 16 7.27 -15.08 12.68
N TYR A 17 8.14 -15.71 11.92
CA TYR A 17 9.26 -15.09 11.24
C TYR A 17 8.96 -15.08 9.74
N LEU A 18 8.79 -13.90 9.15
CA LEU A 18 8.56 -13.74 7.71
C LEU A 18 9.86 -13.27 7.07
N ASN A 19 10.50 -14.16 6.31
CA ASN A 19 11.77 -13.83 5.65
C ASN A 19 11.53 -12.87 4.48
N ARG A 20 12.14 -11.70 4.52
CA ARG A 20 12.01 -10.67 3.47
C ARG A 20 12.98 -10.85 2.30
N LYS A 21 13.95 -11.76 2.41
CA LYS A 21 14.90 -12.06 1.33
C LYS A 21 14.22 -12.91 0.27
N ALA A 22 14.33 -12.53 -0.98
CA ALA A 22 13.77 -13.28 -2.10
C ALA A 22 14.24 -14.75 -2.06
N GLY A 23 13.28 -15.68 -2.06
CA GLY A 23 13.54 -17.11 -1.98
C GLY A 23 13.96 -17.63 -0.59
N GLY A 24 13.91 -16.80 0.45
CA GLY A 24 14.12 -17.23 1.82
C GLY A 24 12.84 -17.80 2.44
N ASP A 25 12.98 -18.88 3.22
CA ASP A 25 11.86 -19.48 3.95
C ASP A 25 11.54 -18.68 5.21
N GLY A 26 10.26 -18.46 5.48
CA GLY A 26 9.76 -18.01 6.78
C GLY A 26 9.54 -19.19 7.71
N GLU A 27 9.27 -18.91 8.98
CA GLU A 27 9.04 -19.94 9.98
C GLU A 27 7.81 -19.62 10.84
N LEU A 28 6.99 -20.64 11.10
CA LEU A 28 5.95 -20.63 12.11
C LEU A 28 6.38 -21.48 13.28
N ILE A 29 6.65 -20.86 14.41
CA ILE A 29 7.06 -21.50 15.66
C ILE A 29 5.82 -21.70 16.53
N ILE A 30 5.61 -22.89 17.05
CA ILE A 30 4.48 -23.24 17.90
C ILE A 30 4.97 -23.68 19.27
N GLY A 31 4.52 -23.01 20.34
CA GLY A 31 4.86 -23.33 21.71
C GLY A 31 6.11 -22.65 22.25
N GLY A 32 6.55 -21.55 21.58
CA GLY A 32 7.72 -20.78 22.00
C GLY A 32 8.11 -19.73 20.97
N THR A 33 9.37 -19.28 21.05
CA THR A 33 10.01 -18.34 20.10
C THR A 33 11.38 -18.87 19.71
N ASP A 34 11.90 -18.53 18.53
CA ASP A 34 13.25 -18.83 18.12
C ASP A 34 14.14 -17.59 18.18
N PRO A 35 15.12 -17.52 19.11
CA PRO A 35 16.04 -16.39 19.24
C PRO A 35 16.92 -16.14 18.01
N ALA A 36 17.03 -17.08 17.08
CA ALA A 36 17.77 -16.88 15.84
C ALA A 36 17.10 -15.87 14.88
N HIS A 37 15.82 -15.60 15.07
CA HIS A 37 15.00 -14.82 14.16
C HIS A 37 14.61 -13.43 14.65
N TYR A 38 15.08 -13.00 15.82
CA TYR A 38 14.83 -11.65 16.32
C TYR A 38 15.98 -11.10 17.15
N THR A 39 15.97 -9.79 17.33
CA THR A 39 16.94 -9.09 18.17
C THR A 39 16.22 -8.20 19.20
N GLY A 40 16.87 -8.01 20.36
CA GLY A 40 16.32 -7.17 21.44
C GLY A 40 15.16 -7.82 22.19
N ASP A 41 14.45 -6.99 22.95
CA ASP A 41 13.34 -7.42 23.79
C ASP A 41 12.00 -7.26 23.08
N PHE A 42 11.05 -8.15 23.37
CA PHE A 42 9.68 -8.02 22.89
C PHE A 42 8.97 -6.85 23.57
N THR A 43 8.28 -6.06 22.76
CA THR A 43 7.25 -5.14 23.23
C THR A 43 5.91 -5.84 23.11
N TYR A 44 5.25 -6.08 24.24
CA TYR A 44 3.95 -6.73 24.29
C TYR A 44 2.82 -5.69 24.35
N VAL A 45 1.83 -5.89 23.49
CA VAL A 45 0.63 -5.06 23.39
C VAL A 45 -0.57 -5.91 23.82
N PRO A 46 -1.33 -5.52 24.85
CA PRO A 46 -2.49 -6.28 25.30
C PRO A 46 -3.60 -6.25 24.25
N LEU A 47 -4.32 -7.39 24.12
CA LEU A 47 -5.51 -7.45 23.26
C LEU A 47 -6.64 -6.63 23.84
N THR A 48 -7.28 -5.84 23.00
CA THR A 48 -8.50 -5.09 23.31
C THR A 48 -9.77 -5.90 23.01
N ASN A 49 -9.68 -6.81 22.04
CA ASN A 49 -10.76 -7.70 21.65
C ASN A 49 -10.17 -9.08 21.29
N LYS A 50 -10.93 -10.16 21.60
CA LYS A 50 -10.48 -11.56 21.38
C LYS A 50 -11.08 -12.22 20.13
N THR A 51 -11.77 -11.47 19.27
CA THR A 51 -12.28 -11.97 17.99
C THR A 51 -11.17 -12.09 16.95
N TYR A 52 -10.29 -11.11 16.94
CA TYR A 52 -9.02 -11.06 16.21
C TYR A 52 -7.87 -10.89 17.21
N TRP A 53 -6.64 -10.86 16.73
CA TRP A 53 -5.47 -10.39 17.47
C TRP A 53 -5.46 -8.86 17.46
N GLU A 54 -6.50 -8.28 18.06
CA GLU A 54 -6.79 -6.85 18.03
C GLU A 54 -6.24 -6.16 19.27
N PHE A 55 -5.56 -5.03 19.03
CA PHE A 55 -4.94 -4.20 20.05
C PHE A 55 -5.05 -2.71 19.68
N THR A 56 -4.66 -1.84 20.60
CA THR A 56 -4.55 -0.40 20.32
C THR A 56 -3.19 -0.08 19.71
N MET A 57 -3.21 0.56 18.55
CA MET A 57 -2.07 1.28 17.97
C MET A 57 -2.13 2.72 18.45
N ASP A 58 -1.09 3.19 19.14
CA ASP A 58 -1.09 4.53 19.77
C ASP A 58 -1.08 5.65 18.74
N SER A 59 -0.27 5.49 17.68
CA SER A 59 -0.23 6.39 16.54
C SER A 59 0.45 5.76 15.33
N LEU A 60 0.22 6.35 14.16
CA LEU A 60 0.98 6.14 12.93
C LEU A 60 1.40 7.50 12.42
N SER A 61 2.66 7.67 12.02
CA SER A 61 3.16 8.95 11.52
C SER A 61 4.12 8.82 10.35
N ILE A 62 4.17 9.86 9.53
CA ILE A 62 5.10 10.01 8.42
C ILE A 62 5.61 11.45 8.38
N GLY A 63 6.92 11.63 8.60
CA GLY A 63 7.49 12.96 8.78
C GLY A 63 6.85 13.67 10.00
N SER A 64 6.24 14.82 9.77
CA SER A 64 5.54 15.60 10.80
C SER A 64 4.06 15.29 10.96
N ASP A 65 3.50 14.47 10.07
CA ASP A 65 2.07 14.20 10.05
C ASP A 65 1.76 12.93 10.86
N ALA A 66 0.88 13.07 11.82
CA ALA A 66 0.46 11.99 12.71
C ALA A 66 -1.02 11.63 12.44
N TYR A 67 -1.26 10.36 12.31
CA TYR A 67 -2.56 9.75 12.17
C TYR A 67 -2.85 8.88 13.40
N CYS A 68 -4.10 8.60 13.68
CA CYS A 68 -4.49 7.83 14.87
C CYS A 68 -4.11 8.50 16.21
N SER A 69 -3.99 9.83 16.26
CA SER A 69 -3.73 10.53 17.53
C SER A 69 -4.84 10.24 18.54
N GLY A 70 -4.50 9.54 19.61
CA GLY A 70 -5.47 9.09 20.63
C GLY A 70 -5.81 7.60 20.56
N GLY A 71 -5.17 6.86 19.66
CA GLY A 71 -5.30 5.41 19.52
C GLY A 71 -6.27 4.98 18.42
N CYS A 72 -5.87 3.96 17.67
CA CYS A 72 -6.69 3.28 16.66
C CYS A 72 -6.75 1.79 16.94
N HIS A 73 -7.80 1.13 16.49
CA HIS A 73 -7.89 -0.32 16.46
C HIS A 73 -6.94 -0.87 15.40
N ALA A 74 -6.13 -1.84 15.77
CA ALA A 74 -5.24 -2.55 14.85
C ALA A 74 -5.25 -4.05 15.13
N ILE A 75 -5.02 -4.84 14.08
CA ILE A 75 -4.82 -6.29 14.19
C ILE A 75 -3.47 -6.69 13.59
N ALA A 76 -2.84 -7.72 14.15
CA ALA A 76 -1.74 -8.43 13.49
C ALA A 76 -2.33 -9.59 12.69
N ASP A 77 -2.08 -9.61 11.39
CA ASP A 77 -2.70 -10.57 10.47
C ASP A 77 -1.72 -11.07 9.41
N SER A 78 -1.25 -12.31 9.59
CA SER A 78 -0.37 -13.01 8.64
C SER A 78 -1.09 -13.49 7.36
N GLY A 79 -2.38 -13.23 7.23
CA GLY A 79 -3.19 -13.49 6.04
C GLY A 79 -3.31 -12.27 5.12
N THR A 80 -2.81 -11.11 5.55
CA THR A 80 -2.82 -9.87 4.78
C THR A 80 -1.37 -9.49 4.41
N SER A 81 -1.07 -9.40 3.12
CA SER A 81 0.30 -9.08 2.67
C SER A 81 0.71 -7.64 2.96
N LEU A 82 -0.22 -6.69 2.88
CA LEU A 82 0.03 -5.25 2.97
C LEU A 82 -0.35 -4.68 4.35
N LEU A 83 -0.05 -3.42 4.56
CA LEU A 83 -0.61 -2.60 5.62
C LEU A 83 -1.93 -2.01 5.14
N ALA A 84 -3.04 -2.46 5.70
CA ALA A 84 -4.36 -1.94 5.33
C ALA A 84 -4.88 -0.97 6.40
N GLY A 85 -5.55 0.08 5.96
CA GLY A 85 -6.15 1.06 6.86
C GLY A 85 -7.21 1.93 6.17
N PRO A 86 -7.83 2.87 6.90
CA PRO A 86 -8.88 3.72 6.35
C PRO A 86 -8.43 4.40 5.05
N SER A 87 -9.25 4.28 4.01
CA SER A 87 -8.90 4.67 2.63
C SER A 87 -8.44 6.11 2.52
N ASP A 88 -9.07 7.03 3.22
CA ASP A 88 -8.68 8.45 3.19
C ASP A 88 -7.28 8.68 3.77
N VAL A 89 -6.94 7.99 4.88
CA VAL A 89 -5.63 8.09 5.52
C VAL A 89 -4.56 7.45 4.65
N VAL A 90 -4.83 6.26 4.11
CA VAL A 90 -3.89 5.56 3.21
C VAL A 90 -3.63 6.37 1.93
N LYS A 91 -4.64 7.04 1.39
CA LYS A 91 -4.48 7.94 0.25
C LYS A 91 -3.50 9.09 0.56
N GLU A 92 -3.60 9.67 1.76
CA GLU A 92 -2.66 10.70 2.19
C GLU A 92 -1.24 10.15 2.40
N LEU A 93 -1.11 8.97 3.03
CA LEU A 93 0.18 8.28 3.19
C LEU A 93 0.82 8.02 1.82
N ASN A 94 0.08 7.43 0.89
CA ASN A 94 0.57 7.14 -0.46
C ASN A 94 1.02 8.42 -1.16
N LYS A 95 0.29 9.52 -1.03
CA LYS A 95 0.72 10.81 -1.57
C LYS A 95 2.03 11.32 -0.94
N LYS A 96 2.23 11.12 0.36
CA LYS A 96 3.45 11.55 1.08
C LYS A 96 4.68 10.76 0.67
N ILE A 97 4.54 9.47 0.40
CA ILE A 97 5.64 8.63 -0.12
C ILE A 97 5.84 8.77 -1.63
N GLY A 98 5.03 9.61 -2.31
CA GLY A 98 5.11 9.80 -3.75
C GLY A 98 4.52 8.64 -4.56
N ALA A 99 3.68 7.82 -3.95
CA ALA A 99 2.96 6.76 -4.65
C ALA A 99 1.78 7.33 -5.44
N VAL A 100 1.59 6.80 -6.63
CA VAL A 100 0.48 7.14 -7.52
C VAL A 100 -0.37 5.88 -7.75
N GLY A 101 -1.68 6.06 -7.88
CA GLY A 101 -2.55 4.92 -8.19
C GLY A 101 -2.11 4.22 -9.48
N VAL A 102 -2.18 2.89 -9.52
CA VAL A 102 -1.74 2.08 -10.68
C VAL A 102 -2.35 2.61 -11.98
N PHE A 103 -3.64 2.94 -11.99
CA PHE A 103 -4.30 3.52 -13.17
C PHE A 103 -3.85 4.95 -13.48
N GLU A 104 -3.56 5.77 -12.46
CA GLU A 104 -2.98 7.10 -12.65
C GLU A 104 -1.63 7.00 -13.36
N GLY A 105 -0.73 6.14 -12.87
CA GLY A 105 0.59 5.93 -13.47
C GLY A 105 0.52 5.40 -14.90
N GLN A 106 -0.33 4.42 -15.17
CA GLN A 106 -0.54 3.89 -16.52
C GLN A 106 -1.14 4.94 -17.47
N CYS A 107 -2.07 5.75 -16.97
CA CYS A 107 -2.68 6.85 -17.72
C CYS A 107 -1.64 7.93 -18.04
N ASP A 108 -0.82 8.34 -17.07
CA ASP A 108 0.26 9.32 -17.28
C ASP A 108 1.26 8.82 -18.32
N GLN A 109 1.68 7.55 -18.22
CA GLN A 109 2.58 6.93 -19.19
C GLN A 109 1.95 6.88 -20.60
N ALA A 110 0.66 6.57 -20.72
CA ALA A 110 -0.05 6.59 -21.98
C ALA A 110 -0.09 8.00 -22.59
N ILE A 111 -0.27 9.04 -21.75
CA ILE A 111 -0.23 10.43 -22.19
C ILE A 111 1.17 10.81 -22.64
N ASP A 112 2.23 10.42 -21.94
CA ASP A 112 3.62 10.69 -22.34
C ASP A 112 3.97 10.03 -23.68
N GLN A 113 3.43 8.84 -23.98
CA GLN A 113 3.67 8.12 -25.23
C GLN A 113 2.79 8.58 -26.39
N ALA A 114 1.54 8.93 -26.14
CA ALA A 114 0.54 9.18 -27.18
C ALA A 114 -0.03 10.60 -27.18
N GLY A 115 0.23 11.41 -26.15
CA GLY A 115 -0.38 12.73 -25.98
C GLY A 115 -0.13 13.66 -27.14
N ASP A 116 1.11 13.74 -27.65
CA ASP A 116 1.44 14.57 -28.81
C ASP A 116 0.70 14.14 -30.07
N LYS A 117 0.54 12.82 -30.28
CA LYS A 117 -0.24 12.28 -31.41
C LYS A 117 -1.72 12.66 -31.28
N ILE A 118 -2.26 12.60 -30.04
CA ILE A 118 -3.64 13.01 -29.77
C ILE A 118 -3.83 14.50 -30.08
N ILE A 119 -2.90 15.35 -29.63
CA ILE A 119 -2.92 16.78 -29.89
C ILE A 119 -2.89 17.05 -31.41
N ASP A 120 -1.98 16.43 -32.16
CA ASP A 120 -1.87 16.61 -33.61
C ASP A 120 -3.15 16.15 -34.34
N GLN A 121 -3.72 15.03 -33.95
CA GLN A 121 -4.96 14.53 -34.55
C GLN A 121 -6.17 15.43 -34.23
N VAL A 122 -6.23 15.99 -33.02
CA VAL A 122 -7.26 16.97 -32.64
C VAL A 122 -7.12 18.25 -33.47
N LEU A 123 -5.90 18.76 -33.65
CA LEU A 123 -5.62 19.94 -34.48
C LEU A 123 -6.01 19.69 -35.95
N ASN A 124 -5.87 18.46 -36.43
CA ASN A 124 -6.33 18.02 -37.75
C ASN A 124 -7.84 17.73 -37.83
N LYS A 125 -8.61 18.09 -36.79
CA LYS A 125 -10.07 17.94 -36.69
C LYS A 125 -10.60 16.51 -36.81
N ILE A 126 -9.79 15.52 -36.40
CA ILE A 126 -10.23 14.12 -36.30
C ILE A 126 -11.16 13.98 -35.10
N ASP A 127 -12.19 13.13 -35.24
CA ASP A 127 -13.15 12.92 -34.14
C ASP A 127 -12.54 12.03 -33.01
N ALA A 128 -13.05 12.20 -31.78
CA ALA A 128 -12.50 11.58 -30.60
C ALA A 128 -12.48 10.04 -30.69
N LYS A 129 -13.54 9.44 -31.21
CA LYS A 129 -13.67 7.98 -31.31
C LYS A 129 -12.64 7.41 -32.25
N THR A 130 -12.42 8.06 -33.40
CA THR A 130 -11.41 7.67 -34.39
C THR A 130 -10.00 7.76 -33.80
N ILE A 131 -9.71 8.84 -33.07
CA ILE A 131 -8.43 9.00 -32.38
C ILE A 131 -8.21 7.85 -31.39
N CYS A 132 -9.17 7.62 -30.49
CA CYS A 132 -9.06 6.62 -29.43
C CYS A 132 -8.97 5.18 -29.95
N THR A 133 -9.68 4.88 -31.05
CA THR A 133 -9.59 3.58 -31.72
C THR A 133 -8.21 3.41 -32.38
N GLY A 134 -7.70 4.47 -33.03
CA GLY A 134 -6.41 4.45 -33.73
C GLY A 134 -5.19 4.29 -32.83
N ILE A 135 -5.26 4.76 -31.58
CA ILE A 135 -4.21 4.58 -30.56
C ILE A 135 -4.42 3.34 -29.66
N GLY A 136 -5.49 2.55 -29.91
CA GLY A 136 -5.75 1.29 -29.20
C GLY A 136 -6.40 1.42 -27.82
N LEU A 137 -6.90 2.64 -27.46
CA LEU A 137 -7.55 2.93 -26.18
C LEU A 137 -9.09 2.84 -26.22
N CYS A 138 -9.66 2.05 -27.11
CA CYS A 138 -11.09 1.78 -27.23
C CYS A 138 -11.36 0.26 -27.33
N LYS A 139 -10.80 -0.52 -26.41
CA LYS A 139 -11.02 -1.96 -26.35
C LYS A 139 -12.37 -2.34 -25.73
N ASN A 140 -12.86 -1.51 -24.82
CA ASN A 140 -14.18 -1.65 -24.18
C ASN A 140 -14.80 -0.29 -23.97
N THR A 141 -16.07 -0.25 -23.53
CA THR A 141 -16.86 0.97 -23.38
C THR A 141 -16.25 1.94 -22.36
N VAL A 142 -15.68 1.43 -21.26
CA VAL A 142 -15.14 2.28 -20.19
C VAL A 142 -13.81 2.93 -20.62
N GLU A 143 -12.90 2.17 -21.21
CA GLU A 143 -11.65 2.70 -21.76
C GLU A 143 -11.91 3.72 -22.87
N CYS A 144 -12.89 3.45 -23.72
CA CYS A 144 -13.27 4.36 -24.80
C CYS A 144 -13.79 5.71 -24.28
N LEU A 145 -14.68 5.69 -23.29
CA LEU A 145 -15.20 6.91 -22.66
C LEU A 145 -14.11 7.71 -21.96
N GLY A 146 -13.17 7.04 -21.29
CA GLY A 146 -12.00 7.69 -20.67
C GLY A 146 -11.13 8.40 -21.69
N CYS A 147 -10.79 7.73 -22.80
CA CYS A 147 -10.01 8.32 -23.88
C CYS A 147 -10.75 9.47 -24.58
N GLU A 148 -12.04 9.32 -24.88
CA GLU A 148 -12.84 10.40 -25.49
C GLU A 148 -12.90 11.64 -24.56
N GLY A 149 -12.91 11.43 -23.24
CA GLY A 149 -12.81 12.49 -22.24
C GLY A 149 -11.50 13.28 -22.39
N LEU A 150 -10.35 12.58 -22.50
CA LEU A 150 -9.05 13.19 -22.72
C LEU A 150 -9.01 13.98 -24.03
N VAL A 151 -9.51 13.43 -25.13
CA VAL A 151 -9.60 14.14 -26.43
C VAL A 151 -10.42 15.41 -26.34
N ASN A 152 -11.52 15.40 -25.55
CA ASN A 152 -12.34 16.59 -25.36
C ASN A 152 -11.62 17.70 -24.56
N ILE A 153 -10.74 17.33 -23.61
CA ILE A 153 -9.86 18.27 -22.91
C ILE A 153 -8.90 18.92 -23.89
N VAL A 154 -8.24 18.12 -24.75
CA VAL A 154 -7.35 18.64 -25.78
C VAL A 154 -8.08 19.63 -26.69
N LYS A 155 -9.29 19.31 -27.12
CA LYS A 155 -10.13 20.22 -27.94
C LYS A 155 -10.44 21.54 -27.21
N SER A 156 -10.76 21.45 -25.91
CA SER A 156 -11.04 22.64 -25.09
C SER A 156 -9.78 23.52 -24.95
N GLU A 157 -8.64 22.94 -24.63
CA GLU A 157 -7.37 23.70 -24.48
C GLU A 157 -6.83 24.22 -25.83
N ALA A 158 -6.97 23.46 -26.90
CA ALA A 158 -6.62 23.92 -28.25
C ALA A 158 -7.42 25.16 -28.67
N SER A 159 -8.70 25.23 -28.27
CA SER A 159 -9.55 26.42 -28.55
C SER A 159 -9.08 27.67 -27.78
N LYS A 160 -8.31 27.53 -26.72
CA LYS A 160 -7.74 28.62 -25.91
C LYS A 160 -6.32 29.00 -26.33
N ASN A 161 -5.80 28.45 -27.42
CA ASN A 161 -4.38 28.62 -27.85
C ASN A 161 -3.35 28.24 -26.76
N SER A 162 -3.66 27.25 -25.94
CA SER A 162 -2.74 26.75 -24.90
C SER A 162 -1.51 26.10 -25.51
N SER A 163 -0.35 26.19 -24.83
CA SER A 163 0.86 25.47 -25.23
C SER A 163 0.67 23.95 -25.14
N ARG A 164 1.42 23.16 -25.95
CA ARG A 164 1.36 21.70 -25.90
C ARG A 164 1.61 21.15 -24.50
N GLU A 165 2.63 21.68 -23.82
CA GLU A 165 2.96 21.32 -22.45
C GLU A 165 1.78 21.50 -21.49
N LYS A 166 1.10 22.65 -21.57
CA LYS A 166 -0.11 22.92 -20.78
C LYS A 166 -1.26 21.95 -21.11
N VAL A 167 -1.41 21.58 -22.38
CA VAL A 167 -2.43 20.59 -22.79
C VAL A 167 -2.13 19.23 -22.20
N LEU A 168 -0.87 18.77 -22.23
CA LEU A 168 -0.45 17.52 -21.63
C LEU A 168 -0.66 17.52 -20.11
N ASP A 169 -0.33 18.62 -19.43
CA ASP A 169 -0.58 18.77 -17.99
C ASP A 169 -2.08 18.69 -17.64
N GLU A 170 -2.96 19.30 -18.43
CA GLU A 170 -4.41 19.20 -18.21
C GLU A 170 -4.92 17.78 -18.47
N MET A 171 -4.36 17.05 -19.44
CA MET A 171 -4.68 15.63 -19.65
C MET A 171 -4.27 14.78 -18.43
N LYS A 172 -3.07 14.98 -17.87
CA LYS A 172 -2.58 14.26 -16.69
C LYS A 172 -3.41 14.54 -15.43
N LYS A 173 -4.05 15.71 -15.31
CA LYS A 173 -4.97 15.97 -14.20
C LYS A 173 -6.18 15.03 -14.18
N VAL A 174 -6.60 14.54 -15.35
CA VAL A 174 -7.70 13.56 -15.43
C VAL A 174 -7.26 12.19 -14.94
N CYS A 175 -5.99 11.81 -15.19
CA CYS A 175 -5.44 10.57 -14.67
C CYS A 175 -5.54 10.48 -13.13
N LYS A 176 -5.33 11.62 -12.45
CA LYS A 176 -5.48 11.72 -10.98
C LYS A 176 -6.89 11.48 -10.45
N LEU A 177 -7.89 11.53 -11.33
CA LEU A 177 -9.29 11.27 -10.98
C LEU A 177 -9.68 9.79 -11.19
N LEU A 178 -8.78 8.99 -11.80
CA LEU A 178 -9.06 7.58 -12.04
C LEU A 178 -8.87 6.80 -10.73
N PRO A 179 -9.91 6.12 -10.23
CA PRO A 179 -9.77 5.29 -9.05
C PRO A 179 -8.93 4.05 -9.38
N SER A 180 -7.99 3.70 -8.50
CA SER A 180 -7.41 2.36 -8.49
C SER A 180 -8.44 1.40 -7.90
N PRO A 181 -8.89 0.35 -8.60
CA PRO A 181 -10.01 -0.48 -8.16
C PRO A 181 -9.81 -1.13 -6.80
N ASN A 182 -8.57 -1.47 -6.45
CA ASN A 182 -8.20 -2.10 -5.18
C ASN A 182 -7.39 -1.15 -4.28
N GLY A 183 -7.27 0.15 -4.61
CA GLY A 183 -6.46 1.10 -3.86
C GLY A 183 -4.95 0.89 -3.98
N GLU A 184 -4.49 0.01 -4.86
CA GLU A 184 -3.07 -0.23 -5.13
C GLU A 184 -2.40 1.01 -5.72
N ALA A 185 -1.18 1.28 -5.28
CA ALA A 185 -0.39 2.42 -5.74
C ALA A 185 1.06 2.00 -6.02
N THR A 186 1.65 2.58 -7.05
CA THR A 186 3.04 2.36 -7.46
C THR A 186 3.93 3.52 -7.06
N VAL A 187 5.19 3.25 -6.85
CA VAL A 187 6.22 4.24 -6.57
C VAL A 187 7.36 4.12 -7.57
N ASP A 188 8.09 5.20 -7.76
CA ASP A 188 9.32 5.19 -8.56
C ASP A 188 10.44 4.50 -7.78
N CYS A 189 10.85 3.29 -8.20
CA CYS A 189 11.90 2.50 -7.56
C CYS A 189 13.21 3.28 -7.38
N SER A 190 13.53 4.21 -8.27
CA SER A 190 14.75 5.03 -8.19
C SER A 190 14.74 6.03 -7.03
N LYS A 191 13.60 6.29 -6.44
CA LYS A 191 13.41 7.26 -5.35
C LYS A 191 13.34 6.64 -3.96
N LEU A 192 13.42 5.32 -3.82
CA LEU A 192 13.35 4.61 -2.54
C LEU A 192 14.20 5.27 -1.45
N SER A 193 15.48 5.55 -1.73
CA SER A 193 16.41 6.14 -0.76
C SER A 193 16.05 7.55 -0.28
N SER A 194 15.13 8.24 -0.96
CA SER A 194 14.66 9.57 -0.61
C SER A 194 13.27 9.59 0.04
N MET A 195 12.63 8.45 0.12
CA MET A 195 11.31 8.33 0.74
C MET A 195 11.38 8.43 2.27
N PRO A 196 10.35 8.95 2.92
CA PRO A 196 10.32 9.06 4.38
C PRO A 196 10.06 7.71 5.06
N ASN A 197 10.58 7.56 6.28
CA ASN A 197 10.18 6.47 7.15
C ASN A 197 8.73 6.63 7.60
N VAL A 198 8.10 5.51 7.94
CA VAL A 198 6.78 5.45 8.57
C VAL A 198 6.96 4.89 9.98
N ASP A 199 6.50 5.63 10.96
CA ASP A 199 6.59 5.25 12.37
C ASP A 199 5.23 4.78 12.88
N ILE A 200 5.20 3.60 13.49
CA ILE A 200 4.04 3.00 14.14
C ILE A 200 4.35 2.90 15.63
N VAL A 201 3.53 3.49 16.48
CA VAL A 201 3.73 3.45 17.93
C VAL A 201 2.78 2.42 18.55
N LEU A 202 3.36 1.45 19.26
CA LEU A 202 2.64 0.39 19.96
C LEU A 202 3.14 0.30 21.39
N ALA A 203 2.25 0.39 22.36
CA ALA A 203 2.58 0.39 23.79
C ALA A 203 3.71 1.38 24.16
N GLY A 204 3.70 2.55 23.53
CA GLY A 204 4.68 3.61 23.75
C GLY A 204 6.04 3.41 23.07
N LYS A 205 6.27 2.29 22.36
CA LYS A 205 7.50 2.05 21.58
C LYS A 205 7.24 2.32 20.09
N THR A 206 8.18 3.03 19.47
CA THR A 206 8.14 3.28 18.02
C THR A 206 8.72 2.10 17.25
N PHE A 207 7.99 1.65 16.25
CA PHE A 207 8.34 0.67 15.24
C PHE A 207 8.44 1.38 13.90
N THR A 208 9.66 1.58 13.42
CA THR A 208 9.93 2.32 12.18
C THR A 208 9.98 1.37 10.99
N LEU A 209 9.23 1.67 9.95
CA LEU A 209 9.34 1.03 8.65
C LEU A 209 10.11 1.94 7.70
N THR A 210 11.22 1.44 7.17
CA THR A 210 11.98 2.13 6.11
C THR A 210 11.32 1.92 4.75
N PRO A 211 11.65 2.74 3.74
CA PRO A 211 11.13 2.55 2.38
C PRO A 211 11.34 1.13 1.84
N GLU A 212 12.49 0.53 2.10
CA GLU A 212 12.82 -0.84 1.70
C GLU A 212 11.95 -1.88 2.40
N GLN A 213 11.33 -1.51 3.53
CA GLN A 213 10.44 -2.40 4.28
C GLN A 213 8.98 -2.25 3.86
N TYR A 214 8.52 -1.04 3.49
CA TYR A 214 7.13 -0.83 3.11
C TYR A 214 6.90 -0.72 1.60
N VAL A 215 7.93 -0.74 0.76
CA VAL A 215 7.79 -0.87 -0.70
C VAL A 215 8.09 -2.30 -1.11
N LEU A 216 7.22 -2.85 -1.94
CA LEU A 216 7.36 -4.20 -2.49
C LEU A 216 7.90 -4.11 -3.91
N GLU A 217 9.05 -4.73 -4.17
CA GLU A 217 9.57 -4.89 -5.52
C GLU A 217 8.97 -6.16 -6.14
N VAL A 218 8.21 -6.01 -7.22
CA VAL A 218 7.56 -7.11 -7.95
C VAL A 218 8.05 -7.14 -9.39
N GLY A 219 7.98 -8.33 -10.02
CA GLY A 219 8.42 -8.53 -11.40
C GLY A 219 9.70 -9.33 -11.52
N THR A 220 10.23 -9.41 -12.73
CA THR A 220 11.47 -10.13 -13.07
C THR A 220 12.59 -9.17 -13.40
N ALA A 221 13.82 -9.65 -13.39
CA ALA A 221 15.00 -8.84 -13.69
C ALA A 221 14.86 -8.11 -15.05
N GLY A 222 14.78 -6.78 -15.00
CA GLY A 222 14.61 -5.90 -16.17
C GLY A 222 13.21 -5.30 -16.33
N GLU A 223 12.19 -5.79 -15.59
CA GLU A 223 10.83 -5.25 -15.53
C GLU A 223 10.37 -5.22 -14.07
N GLN A 224 11.13 -4.55 -13.22
CA GLN A 224 10.78 -4.38 -11.80
C GLN A 224 9.80 -3.21 -11.64
N GLU A 225 8.73 -3.47 -10.90
CA GLU A 225 7.76 -2.47 -10.46
C GLU A 225 7.79 -2.38 -8.94
N CYS A 226 7.74 -1.17 -8.42
CA CYS A 226 7.68 -0.92 -6.99
C CYS A 226 6.25 -0.56 -6.58
N ILE A 227 5.68 -1.33 -5.67
CA ILE A 227 4.32 -1.17 -5.18
C ILE A 227 4.36 -0.67 -3.74
N SER A 228 3.50 0.31 -3.42
CA SER A 228 3.30 0.74 -2.04
C SER A 228 2.76 -0.42 -1.19
N GLY A 229 3.33 -0.61 -0.03
CA GLY A 229 2.85 -1.56 0.97
C GLY A 229 1.60 -1.10 1.71
N PHE A 230 1.00 0.05 1.35
CA PHE A 230 -0.20 0.58 1.99
C PHE A 230 -1.41 0.46 1.06
N ILE A 231 -2.51 -0.12 1.57
CA ILE A 231 -3.76 -0.29 0.84
C ILE A 231 -4.95 0.23 1.65
N GLY A 232 -5.85 0.96 0.97
CA GLY A 232 -7.07 1.46 1.59
C GLY A 232 -8.09 0.34 1.80
N LEU A 233 -8.59 0.21 3.03
CA LEU A 233 -9.65 -0.72 3.38
C LEU A 233 -10.57 -0.09 4.42
N ASP A 234 -11.82 0.14 4.06
CA ASP A 234 -12.81 0.70 4.97
C ASP A 234 -13.62 -0.40 5.63
N VAL A 235 -13.27 -0.71 6.88
CA VAL A 235 -14.04 -1.63 7.72
C VAL A 235 -15.15 -0.85 8.41
N PRO A 236 -16.43 -1.19 8.19
CA PRO A 236 -17.54 -0.46 8.78
C PRO A 236 -17.71 -0.75 10.27
N PRO A 237 -18.34 0.18 11.04
CA PRO A 237 -18.75 -0.10 12.42
C PRO A 237 -19.68 -1.33 12.49
N PRO A 238 -19.63 -2.11 13.58
CA PRO A 238 -18.91 -1.86 14.83
C PRO A 238 -17.44 -2.32 14.83
N ASN A 239 -16.95 -2.98 13.77
CA ASN A 239 -15.61 -3.57 13.72
C ASN A 239 -14.53 -2.62 13.19
N GLY A 240 -14.90 -1.47 12.67
CA GLY A 240 -14.00 -0.46 12.15
C GLY A 240 -14.26 0.95 12.70
N PRO A 241 -13.41 1.91 12.34
CA PRO A 241 -12.26 1.78 11.45
C PRO A 241 -11.14 0.91 12.02
N LEU A 242 -10.45 0.14 11.18
CA LEU A 242 -9.46 -0.85 11.59
C LEU A 242 -8.19 -0.73 10.76
N TRP A 243 -7.03 -0.85 11.41
CA TRP A 243 -5.74 -1.06 10.76
C TRP A 243 -5.39 -2.54 10.75
N ILE A 244 -4.77 -3.01 9.68
CA ILE A 244 -4.25 -4.38 9.58
C ILE A 244 -2.74 -4.30 9.36
N LEU A 245 -1.99 -4.76 10.36
CA LEU A 245 -0.54 -4.89 10.29
C LEU A 245 -0.23 -6.27 9.70
N GLY A 246 -0.14 -6.32 8.37
CA GLY A 246 0.11 -7.53 7.62
C GLY A 246 1.60 -7.85 7.44
N ASP A 247 1.94 -8.64 6.40
CA ASP A 247 3.29 -9.15 6.18
C ASP A 247 4.34 -8.05 6.00
N VAL A 248 3.96 -6.88 5.47
CA VAL A 248 4.87 -5.71 5.39
C VAL A 248 5.38 -5.33 6.77
N PHE A 249 4.54 -5.31 7.79
CA PHE A 249 4.93 -5.03 9.17
C PHE A 249 5.58 -6.25 9.83
N MET A 250 4.93 -7.42 9.74
CA MET A 250 5.39 -8.65 10.38
C MET A 250 6.71 -9.18 9.78
N GLY A 251 7.03 -8.81 8.54
CA GLY A 251 8.34 -9.11 7.95
C GLY A 251 9.49 -8.23 8.48
N ALA A 252 9.18 -7.02 8.96
CA ALA A 252 10.16 -6.17 9.64
C ALA A 252 10.29 -6.52 11.13
N TYR A 253 9.21 -7.03 11.72
CA TYR A 253 9.12 -7.32 13.15
C TYR A 253 8.62 -8.74 13.39
N TYR A 254 9.48 -9.55 14.00
CA TYR A 254 9.12 -10.88 14.48
C TYR A 254 7.94 -10.77 15.43
N THR A 255 6.88 -11.55 15.16
CA THR A 255 5.60 -11.37 15.84
C THR A 255 5.24 -12.61 16.66
N VAL A 256 4.97 -12.41 17.95
CA VAL A 256 4.54 -13.45 18.90
C VAL A 256 3.09 -13.25 19.29
N PHE A 257 2.31 -14.28 19.11
CA PHE A 257 0.90 -14.35 19.49
C PHE A 257 0.78 -15.10 20.81
N ASP A 258 0.75 -14.35 21.91
CA ASP A 258 0.70 -14.89 23.28
C ASP A 258 -0.76 -15.07 23.73
N TYR A 259 -1.29 -16.25 23.41
CA TYR A 259 -2.65 -16.61 23.77
C TYR A 259 -2.85 -16.68 25.28
N GLY A 260 -1.84 -17.19 26.01
CA GLY A 260 -1.90 -17.36 27.46
C GLY A 260 -2.10 -16.07 28.23
N ASN A 261 -1.45 -15.00 27.77
CA ASN A 261 -1.51 -13.67 28.37
C ASN A 261 -2.41 -12.69 27.62
N SER A 262 -3.08 -13.13 26.54
CA SER A 262 -3.95 -12.29 25.70
C SER A 262 -3.23 -11.02 25.21
N ARG A 263 -2.11 -11.18 24.53
CA ARG A 263 -1.26 -10.09 24.02
C ARG A 263 -0.52 -10.49 22.76
N VAL A 264 -0.08 -9.52 21.99
CA VAL A 264 0.84 -9.71 20.86
C VAL A 264 2.17 -9.07 21.20
N GLY A 265 3.28 -9.74 20.89
CA GLY A 265 4.63 -9.25 21.10
C GLY A 265 5.33 -8.99 19.77
N PHE A 266 6.10 -7.90 19.70
CA PHE A 266 6.90 -7.53 18.54
C PHE A 266 8.35 -7.29 18.93
N ALA A 267 9.29 -7.85 18.17
CA ALA A 267 10.71 -7.58 18.25
C ALA A 267 11.29 -7.37 16.86
N GLU A 268 12.43 -6.73 16.74
CA GLU A 268 13.08 -6.52 15.44
C GLU A 268 13.47 -7.87 14.83
N ALA A 269 13.09 -8.13 13.57
CA ALA A 269 13.45 -9.35 12.87
C ALA A 269 14.94 -9.36 12.52
N ALA A 270 15.61 -10.54 12.60
CA ALA A 270 17.04 -10.71 12.40
C ALA A 270 17.45 -10.83 10.91
#